data_5a751d0123d1bb28a4b3955119de3deb
#
_entry.id   5a751d0123d1bb28a4b3955119de3deb
#
_cell.length_a   1.000
_cell.length_b   1.000
_cell.length_c   1.000
_cell.angle_alpha   90.00
_cell.angle_beta   90.00
_cell.angle_gamma   90.00
#
_symmetry.space_group_name_H-M   'P 1'
#
loop_
_entity.id
_entity.type
_entity.pdbx_description
1 polymer ?
#
loop_
_entity_poly.entity_id
_entity_poly.type
_entity_poly.pdbx_seq_one_letter_code
_entity_poly.pdbx_strand_id
1 'polypeptide(L)'
;MKIALKKKKIFIAGHNGMVGSSILRYFKKLGLKNIIIQNRKKLDLTNWNKVNKFLKKTKPDIVINCAGKVGGILANFTYPKEFLFENIYIQLNLLDACFKNKVKIFVNLGSSCIYPKKSKQPIKEDYLLSGKLESTNEAYAIAKIVGLKSCEFYNRQFKTNYFTLMPCNMYGPYDNFDIKSSHFIPGLIKKFYTANRKNIKNVEVWVRVRQKEK
;
A
#
# COMPACT_ATOMS: atom_id res chain seq x y z
N MET A 1 21.49 -12.48 8.16
CA MET A 1 20.31 -11.60 7.97
C MET A 1 19.30 -11.66 9.12
N LYS A 2 18.74 -12.82 9.52
CA LYS A 2 17.75 -12.94 10.62
C LYS A 2 18.22 -12.37 11.99
N ILE A 3 19.48 -12.58 12.38
CA ILE A 3 20.05 -12.12 13.67
C ILE A 3 20.15 -10.58 13.69
N ALA A 4 20.52 -9.95 12.59
CA ALA A 4 20.63 -8.49 12.50
C ALA A 4 19.27 -7.78 12.67
N LEU A 5 18.18 -8.35 12.15
CA LEU A 5 16.83 -7.77 12.28
C LEU A 5 16.28 -7.87 13.71
N LYS A 6 16.66 -8.90 14.48
CA LYS A 6 16.16 -9.08 15.87
C LYS A 6 16.52 -7.92 16.81
N LYS A 7 17.62 -7.21 16.53
CA LYS A 7 18.08 -6.05 17.32
C LYS A 7 17.49 -4.72 16.85
N LYS A 8 16.80 -4.68 15.69
CA LYS A 8 16.27 -3.46 15.10
C LYS A 8 14.89 -3.11 15.61
N LYS A 9 14.63 -1.83 15.84
CA LYS A 9 13.30 -1.28 16.07
C LYS A 9 12.61 -1.06 14.74
N ILE A 10 11.47 -1.71 14.51
CA ILE A 10 10.75 -1.67 13.26
C ILE A 10 9.37 -1.08 13.47
N PHE A 11 9.08 0.05 12.83
CA PHE A 11 7.73 0.61 12.83
C PHE A 11 6.97 0.12 11.59
N ILE A 12 5.79 -0.48 11.81
CA ILE A 12 4.87 -0.90 10.76
C ILE A 12 3.68 0.05 10.75
N ALA A 13 3.67 1.01 9.83
CA ALA A 13 2.54 1.87 9.58
C ALA A 13 1.45 1.09 8.84
N GLY A 14 0.19 1.17 9.27
CA GLY A 14 -0.91 0.41 8.65
C GLY A 14 -0.97 -1.07 9.06
N HIS A 15 -0.49 -1.42 10.25
CA HIS A 15 -0.44 -2.80 10.78
C HIS A 15 -1.80 -3.50 10.91
N ASN A 16 -2.91 -2.77 10.89
CA ASN A 16 -4.27 -3.35 10.95
C ASN A 16 -4.81 -3.76 9.58
N GLY A 17 -4.23 -3.27 8.49
CA GLY A 17 -4.61 -3.65 7.14
C GLY A 17 -4.08 -5.04 6.76
N MET A 18 -4.53 -5.57 5.63
CA MET A 18 -4.17 -6.91 5.13
C MET A 18 -2.65 -7.12 5.09
N VAL A 19 -1.91 -6.26 4.41
CA VAL A 19 -0.44 -6.39 4.26
C VAL A 19 0.29 -6.17 5.56
N GLY A 20 -0.02 -5.07 6.26
CA GLY A 20 0.65 -4.73 7.52
C GLY A 20 0.45 -5.78 8.61
N SER A 21 -0.76 -6.35 8.72
CA SER A 21 -1.03 -7.44 9.67
C SER A 21 -0.32 -8.74 9.29
N SER A 22 -0.18 -9.02 7.99
CA SER A 22 0.57 -10.19 7.51
C SER A 22 2.06 -10.06 7.86
N ILE A 23 2.67 -8.90 7.60
CA ILE A 23 4.06 -8.62 7.98
C ILE A 23 4.24 -8.73 9.50
N LEU A 24 3.32 -8.16 10.29
CA LEU A 24 3.36 -8.23 11.74
C LEU A 24 3.32 -9.68 12.25
N ARG A 25 2.41 -10.51 11.72
CA ARG A 25 2.34 -11.93 12.07
C ARG A 25 3.63 -12.67 11.71
N TYR A 26 4.16 -12.41 10.52
CA TYR A 26 5.39 -13.03 10.06
C TYR A 26 6.59 -12.64 10.92
N PHE A 27 6.74 -11.37 11.26
CA PHE A 27 7.82 -10.89 12.12
C PHE A 27 7.74 -11.46 13.54
N LYS A 28 6.52 -11.59 14.09
CA LYS A 28 6.31 -12.29 15.36
C LYS A 28 6.74 -13.77 15.29
N LYS A 29 6.38 -14.47 14.20
CA LYS A 29 6.82 -15.87 13.95
C LYS A 29 8.34 -15.99 13.85
N LEU A 30 9.04 -14.97 13.33
CA LEU A 30 10.50 -14.91 13.29
C LEU A 30 11.14 -14.56 14.64
N GLY A 31 10.35 -14.28 15.67
CA GLY A 31 10.83 -13.92 17.01
C GLY A 31 11.35 -12.48 17.11
N LEU A 32 10.90 -11.55 16.24
CA LEU A 32 11.23 -10.13 16.37
C LEU A 32 10.38 -9.51 17.50
N LYS A 33 11.04 -8.95 18.51
CA LYS A 33 10.38 -8.37 19.69
C LYS A 33 10.22 -6.85 19.62
N ASN A 34 11.09 -6.16 18.89
CA ASN A 34 11.14 -4.70 18.84
C ASN A 34 10.27 -4.13 17.69
N ILE A 35 9.01 -4.55 17.62
CA ILE A 35 8.05 -4.06 16.62
C ILE A 35 7.21 -2.95 17.22
N ILE A 36 7.19 -1.80 16.56
CA ILE A 36 6.40 -0.63 16.94
C ILE A 36 5.18 -0.60 16.01
N ILE A 37 4.01 -0.44 16.60
CA ILE A 37 2.74 -0.29 15.88
C ILE A 37 1.94 0.85 16.50
N GLN A 38 1.13 1.53 15.70
CA GLN A 38 0.21 2.54 16.21
C GLN A 38 -1.03 2.63 15.32
N ASN A 39 -2.20 2.74 15.93
CA ASN A 39 -3.45 2.88 15.18
C ASN A 39 -3.72 4.33 14.71
N ARG A 40 -4.59 4.48 13.70
CA ARG A 40 -4.93 5.77 13.10
C ARG A 40 -5.49 6.79 14.11
N LYS A 41 -6.27 6.34 15.11
CA LYS A 41 -6.85 7.25 16.12
C LYS A 41 -5.77 7.96 16.94
N LYS A 42 -4.65 7.29 17.25
CA LYS A 42 -3.53 7.85 18.02
C LYS A 42 -2.45 8.49 17.14
N LEU A 43 -2.27 8.00 15.91
CA LEU A 43 -1.29 8.50 14.96
C LEU A 43 -1.93 8.66 13.57
N ASP A 44 -2.37 9.87 13.28
CA ASP A 44 -2.82 10.25 11.95
C ASP A 44 -1.60 10.54 11.07
N LEU A 45 -1.35 9.66 10.09
CA LEU A 45 -0.22 9.76 9.18
C LEU A 45 -0.35 10.90 8.16
N THR A 46 -1.54 11.50 8.01
CA THR A 46 -1.72 12.69 7.18
C THR A 46 -1.27 13.97 7.89
N ASN A 47 -0.99 13.90 9.18
CA ASN A 47 -0.50 15.02 9.98
C ASN A 47 1.01 14.91 10.22
N TRP A 48 1.77 15.71 9.51
CA TRP A 48 3.23 15.69 9.57
C TRP A 48 3.79 15.89 10.98
N ASN A 49 3.25 16.85 11.75
CA ASN A 49 3.73 17.13 13.11
C ASN A 49 3.57 15.91 14.03
N LYS A 50 2.42 15.21 13.94
CA LYS A 50 2.19 13.98 14.71
C LYS A 50 3.16 12.88 14.31
N VAL A 51 3.40 12.69 13.02
CA VAL A 51 4.34 11.68 12.49
C VAL A 51 5.76 11.99 12.96
N ASN A 52 6.22 13.23 12.79
CA ASN A 52 7.56 13.63 13.19
C ASN A 52 7.78 13.48 14.71
N LYS A 53 6.83 13.93 15.55
CA LYS A 53 6.88 13.75 17.01
C LYS A 53 6.93 12.28 17.40
N PHE A 54 6.17 11.43 16.74
CA PHE A 54 6.14 10.00 16.98
C PHE A 54 7.47 9.32 16.65
N LEU A 55 8.04 9.58 15.46
CA LEU A 55 9.33 9.00 15.06
C LEU A 55 10.48 9.53 15.92
N LYS A 56 10.47 10.81 16.30
CA LYS A 56 11.45 11.39 17.25
C LYS A 56 11.43 10.68 18.59
N LYS A 57 10.24 10.34 19.11
CA LYS A 57 10.06 9.62 20.38
C LYS A 57 10.48 8.16 20.28
N THR A 58 10.06 7.46 19.24
CA THR A 58 10.21 6.00 19.13
C THR A 58 11.56 5.57 18.55
N LYS A 59 12.16 6.42 17.74
CA LYS A 59 13.48 6.21 17.09
C LYS A 59 13.57 4.84 16.40
N PRO A 60 12.70 4.51 15.44
CA PRO A 60 12.81 3.24 14.71
C PRO A 60 14.06 3.23 13.80
N ASP A 61 14.68 2.06 13.65
CA ASP A 61 15.73 1.84 12.66
C ASP A 61 15.14 1.68 11.26
N ILE A 62 13.95 1.05 11.19
CA ILE A 62 13.26 0.70 9.95
C ILE A 62 11.81 1.14 10.06
N VAL A 63 11.30 1.77 9.01
CA VAL A 63 9.87 2.09 8.85
C VAL A 63 9.33 1.39 7.61
N ILE A 64 8.24 0.64 7.77
CA ILE A 64 7.53 -0.04 6.68
C ILE A 64 6.16 0.62 6.54
N ASN A 65 5.94 1.28 5.42
CA ASN A 65 4.67 1.94 5.12
C ASN A 65 3.72 0.99 4.39
N CYS A 66 2.83 0.34 5.14
CA CYS A 66 1.68 -0.40 4.62
C CYS A 66 0.38 0.39 4.69
N ALA A 67 0.44 1.64 5.17
CA ALA A 67 -0.74 2.50 5.25
C ALA A 67 -1.04 3.15 3.91
N GLY A 68 -2.32 3.29 3.63
CA GLY A 68 -2.82 3.97 2.45
C GLY A 68 -4.32 3.82 2.32
N LYS A 69 -4.93 4.72 1.56
CA LYS A 69 -6.31 4.56 1.12
C LYS A 69 -6.31 3.65 -0.10
N VAL A 70 -6.89 2.48 0.04
CA VAL A 70 -6.99 1.46 -1.03
C VAL A 70 -8.45 1.05 -1.23
N GLY A 71 -8.79 0.61 -2.43
CA GLY A 71 -10.14 0.16 -2.75
C GLY A 71 -10.27 -0.30 -4.21
N GLY A 72 -11.39 -0.93 -4.53
CA GLY A 72 -11.72 -1.38 -5.87
C GLY A 72 -11.92 -0.24 -6.87
N ILE A 73 -12.21 -0.60 -8.12
CA ILE A 73 -12.36 0.34 -9.24
C ILE A 73 -13.43 1.40 -8.94
N LEU A 74 -14.61 0.98 -8.45
CA LEU A 74 -15.70 1.90 -8.16
C LEU A 74 -15.30 2.96 -7.12
N ALA A 75 -14.64 2.55 -6.03
CA ALA A 75 -14.19 3.48 -4.99
C ALA A 75 -13.15 4.48 -5.51
N ASN A 76 -12.20 4.02 -6.34
CA ASN A 76 -11.20 4.89 -6.97
C ASN A 76 -11.84 5.91 -7.91
N PHE A 77 -12.80 5.47 -8.73
CA PHE A 77 -13.51 6.34 -9.67
C PHE A 77 -14.38 7.38 -8.94
N THR A 78 -15.03 6.99 -7.83
CA THR A 78 -15.95 7.86 -7.08
C THR A 78 -15.21 8.89 -6.22
N TYR A 79 -14.05 8.54 -5.65
CA TYR A 79 -13.31 9.38 -4.69
C TYR A 79 -11.86 9.67 -5.12
N PRO A 80 -11.61 10.15 -6.36
CA PRO A 80 -10.24 10.30 -6.87
C PRO A 80 -9.40 11.28 -6.04
N LYS A 81 -9.98 12.36 -5.54
CA LYS A 81 -9.30 13.32 -4.67
C LYS A 81 -8.76 12.66 -3.41
N GLU A 82 -9.59 11.90 -2.72
CA GLU A 82 -9.22 11.23 -1.47
C GLU A 82 -8.14 10.16 -1.71
N PHE A 83 -8.22 9.42 -2.82
CA PHE A 83 -7.20 8.46 -3.20
C PHE A 83 -5.87 9.11 -3.56
N LEU A 84 -5.89 10.29 -4.15
CA LEU A 84 -4.69 11.06 -4.45
C LEU A 84 -4.08 11.64 -3.16
N PHE A 85 -4.81 12.51 -2.49
CA PHE A 85 -4.25 13.34 -1.42
C PHE A 85 -3.93 12.54 -0.15
N GLU A 86 -4.82 11.66 0.32
CA GLU A 86 -4.53 10.87 1.53
C GLU A 86 -3.27 10.01 1.34
N ASN A 87 -3.11 9.37 0.17
CA ASN A 87 -1.92 8.56 -0.10
C ASN A 87 -0.65 9.41 -0.21
N ILE A 88 -0.71 10.57 -0.87
CA ILE A 88 0.44 11.49 -0.95
C ILE A 88 0.85 11.94 0.45
N TYR A 89 -0.08 12.44 1.25
CA TYR A 89 0.24 12.91 2.60
C TYR A 89 0.84 11.80 3.48
N ILE A 90 0.26 10.60 3.49
CA ILE A 90 0.79 9.47 4.26
C ILE A 90 2.24 9.17 3.86
N GLN A 91 2.51 9.03 2.56
CA GLN A 91 3.82 8.65 2.06
C GLN A 91 4.87 9.74 2.31
N LEU A 92 4.57 10.98 1.94
CA LEU A 92 5.52 12.09 2.08
C LEU A 92 5.78 12.44 3.53
N ASN A 93 4.76 12.44 4.39
CA ASN A 93 4.94 12.71 5.82
C ASN A 93 5.82 11.66 6.48
N LEU A 94 5.63 10.37 6.17
CA LEU A 94 6.47 9.30 6.68
C LEU A 94 7.89 9.42 6.16
N LEU A 95 8.08 9.64 4.86
CA LEU A 95 9.38 9.72 4.22
C LEU A 95 10.20 10.90 4.77
N ASP A 96 9.63 12.12 4.79
CA ASP A 96 10.32 13.31 5.29
C ASP A 96 10.62 13.20 6.80
N ALA A 97 9.67 12.70 7.58
CA ALA A 97 9.91 12.47 9.01
C ALA A 97 10.96 11.38 9.25
N CYS A 98 11.02 10.34 8.42
CA CYS A 98 12.10 9.34 8.46
C CYS A 98 13.47 10.00 8.23
N PHE A 99 13.57 10.83 7.23
CA PHE A 99 14.81 11.56 6.93
C PHE A 99 15.23 12.47 8.09
N LYS A 100 14.32 13.31 8.59
CA LYS A 100 14.61 14.21 9.72
C LYS A 100 15.02 13.48 11.00
N ASN A 101 14.48 12.30 11.23
CA ASN A 101 14.79 11.49 12.41
C ASN A 101 15.88 10.43 12.16
N LYS A 102 16.60 10.51 11.05
CA LYS A 102 17.73 9.63 10.68
C LYS A 102 17.37 8.14 10.68
N VAL A 103 16.14 7.81 10.27
CA VAL A 103 15.71 6.43 10.05
C VAL A 103 16.57 5.82 8.95
N LYS A 104 17.14 4.64 9.20
CA LYS A 104 18.14 4.04 8.30
C LYS A 104 17.50 3.46 7.04
N ILE A 105 16.32 2.86 7.18
CA ILE A 105 15.63 2.17 6.09
C ILE A 105 14.15 2.59 6.10
N PHE A 106 13.67 3.07 4.96
CA PHE A 106 12.24 3.30 4.72
C PHE A 106 11.78 2.41 3.56
N VAL A 107 10.75 1.61 3.81
CA VAL A 107 10.12 0.74 2.82
C VAL A 107 8.74 1.29 2.53
N ASN A 108 8.50 1.76 1.32
CA ASN A 108 7.19 2.18 0.85
C ASN A 108 6.52 1.04 0.07
N LEU A 109 5.20 0.94 0.14
CA LEU A 109 4.44 0.07 -0.75
C LEU A 109 3.87 0.86 -1.92
N GLY A 110 4.38 0.59 -3.11
CA GLY A 110 3.85 1.02 -4.38
C GLY A 110 2.64 0.19 -4.81
N SER A 111 2.45 0.09 -6.11
CA SER A 111 1.42 -0.75 -6.74
C SER A 111 1.76 -0.94 -8.21
N SER A 112 1.42 -2.08 -8.80
CA SER A 112 1.58 -2.33 -10.23
C SER A 112 0.72 -1.41 -11.13
N CYS A 113 -0.28 -0.72 -10.57
CA CYS A 113 -1.10 0.25 -11.32
C CYS A 113 -0.35 1.51 -11.79
N ILE A 114 0.89 1.72 -11.32
CA ILE A 114 1.74 2.84 -11.76
C ILE A 114 2.25 2.70 -13.19
N TYR A 115 2.18 1.50 -13.76
CA TYR A 115 2.61 1.25 -15.12
C TYR A 115 1.53 1.63 -16.14
N PRO A 116 1.91 2.01 -17.36
CA PRO A 116 0.96 2.36 -18.40
C PRO A 116 -0.04 1.24 -18.68
N LYS A 117 -1.30 1.62 -18.94
CA LYS A 117 -2.39 0.68 -19.26
C LYS A 117 -2.04 -0.31 -20.38
N LYS A 118 -1.28 0.13 -21.39
CA LYS A 118 -0.88 -0.65 -22.57
C LYS A 118 0.57 -1.12 -22.50
N SER A 119 1.13 -1.32 -21.30
CA SER A 119 2.48 -1.86 -21.15
C SER A 119 2.60 -3.25 -21.78
N LYS A 120 3.74 -3.50 -22.42
CA LYS A 120 4.11 -4.84 -22.91
C LYS A 120 4.25 -5.80 -21.72
N GLN A 121 3.99 -7.08 -21.94
CA GLN A 121 4.16 -8.15 -20.96
C GLN A 121 5.41 -9.00 -21.33
N PRO A 122 6.19 -9.39 -20.31
CA PRO A 122 6.11 -8.99 -18.90
C PRO A 122 6.44 -7.51 -18.68
N ILE A 123 5.79 -6.88 -17.69
CA ILE A 123 6.04 -5.47 -17.37
C ILE A 123 7.46 -5.32 -16.80
N LYS A 124 8.22 -4.34 -17.32
CA LYS A 124 9.55 -3.96 -16.82
C LYS A 124 9.47 -2.65 -16.05
N GLU A 125 10.37 -2.45 -15.09
CA GLU A 125 10.42 -1.22 -14.29
C GLU A 125 10.62 0.04 -15.15
N ASP A 126 11.39 -0.06 -16.23
CA ASP A 126 11.64 1.04 -17.18
C ASP A 126 10.40 1.52 -17.93
N TYR A 127 9.28 0.79 -17.83
CA TYR A 127 8.02 1.24 -18.45
C TYR A 127 7.29 2.30 -17.62
N LEU A 128 7.80 2.62 -16.44
CA LEU A 128 7.24 3.68 -15.60
C LEU A 128 7.23 5.02 -16.37
N LEU A 129 6.07 5.69 -16.40
CA LEU A 129 5.85 6.98 -17.08
C LEU A 129 6.01 6.96 -18.60
N SER A 130 6.07 5.81 -19.24
CA SER A 130 6.21 5.70 -20.70
C SER A 130 4.88 5.78 -21.47
N GLY A 131 3.75 5.99 -20.79
CA GLY A 131 2.43 6.10 -21.42
C GLY A 131 1.30 6.39 -20.44
N LYS A 132 0.05 6.44 -20.95
CA LYS A 132 -1.14 6.78 -20.16
C LYS A 132 -1.46 5.69 -19.13
N LEU A 133 -1.80 6.11 -17.92
CA LEU A 133 -2.28 5.25 -16.84
C LEU A 133 -3.70 4.74 -17.11
N GLU A 134 -4.15 3.75 -16.32
CA GLU A 134 -5.56 3.34 -16.31
C GLU A 134 -6.42 4.43 -15.68
N SER A 135 -7.33 5.00 -16.45
CA SER A 135 -8.14 6.17 -16.03
C SER A 135 -9.00 5.94 -14.79
N THR A 136 -9.43 4.69 -14.55
CA THR A 136 -10.30 4.37 -13.42
C THR A 136 -9.61 4.42 -12.06
N ASN A 137 -8.27 4.40 -12.02
CA ASN A 137 -7.48 4.48 -10.80
C ASN A 137 -6.27 5.42 -10.94
N GLU A 138 -6.28 6.31 -11.92
CA GLU A 138 -5.18 7.23 -12.22
C GLU A 138 -4.73 8.05 -11.01
N ALA A 139 -5.67 8.59 -10.24
CA ALA A 139 -5.38 9.37 -9.03
C ALA A 139 -4.57 8.59 -8.00
N TYR A 140 -4.92 7.32 -7.78
CA TYR A 140 -4.17 6.43 -6.91
C TYR A 140 -2.79 6.08 -7.49
N ALA A 141 -2.73 5.80 -8.79
CA ALA A 141 -1.48 5.49 -9.47
C ALA A 141 -0.49 6.66 -9.40
N ILE A 142 -0.95 7.89 -9.64
CA ILE A 142 -0.13 9.12 -9.49
C ILE A 142 0.39 9.23 -8.06
N ALA A 143 -0.46 9.04 -7.05
CA ALA A 143 0.00 9.08 -5.66
C ALA A 143 1.12 8.06 -5.39
N LYS A 144 1.00 6.85 -5.94
CA LYS A 144 2.03 5.80 -5.78
C LYS A 144 3.32 6.12 -6.54
N ILE A 145 3.23 6.74 -7.71
CA ILE A 145 4.39 7.26 -8.46
C ILE A 145 5.12 8.34 -7.64
N VAL A 146 4.38 9.28 -7.05
CA VAL A 146 4.98 10.31 -6.17
C VAL A 146 5.77 9.66 -5.04
N GLY A 147 5.22 8.67 -4.34
CA GLY A 147 5.93 7.98 -3.26
C GLY A 147 7.20 7.27 -3.72
N LEU A 148 7.15 6.60 -4.88
CA LEU A 148 8.30 5.94 -5.50
C LEU A 148 9.39 6.96 -5.86
N LYS A 149 9.03 7.98 -6.63
CA LYS A 149 9.99 9.00 -7.09
C LYS A 149 10.59 9.78 -5.92
N SER A 150 9.83 10.02 -4.86
CA SER A 150 10.34 10.65 -3.66
C SER A 150 11.44 9.79 -3.00
N CYS A 151 11.27 8.47 -2.89
CA CYS A 151 12.33 7.59 -2.41
C CYS A 151 13.60 7.68 -3.28
N GLU A 152 13.46 7.66 -4.61
CA GLU A 152 14.58 7.80 -5.54
C GLU A 152 15.31 9.13 -5.37
N PHE A 153 14.57 10.25 -5.25
CA PHE A 153 15.17 11.58 -5.10
C PHE A 153 15.91 11.75 -3.78
N TYR A 154 15.35 11.24 -2.67
CA TYR A 154 16.05 11.22 -1.39
C TYR A 154 17.33 10.37 -1.44
N ASN A 155 17.28 9.20 -2.06
CA ASN A 155 18.46 8.35 -2.23
C ASN A 155 19.54 9.05 -3.07
N ARG A 156 19.14 9.69 -4.17
CA ARG A 156 20.08 10.39 -5.06
C ARG A 156 20.74 11.58 -4.36
N GLN A 157 19.96 12.40 -3.67
CA GLN A 157 20.41 13.64 -3.07
C GLN A 157 21.14 13.43 -1.73
N PHE A 158 20.61 12.54 -0.88
CA PHE A 158 21.04 12.41 0.51
C PHE A 158 21.68 11.06 0.86
N LYS A 159 21.83 10.16 -0.14
CA LYS A 159 22.40 8.81 0.04
C LYS A 159 21.65 8.00 1.09
N THR A 160 20.34 8.17 1.18
CA THR A 160 19.46 7.36 2.05
C THR A 160 19.30 5.94 1.50
N ASN A 161 18.69 5.05 2.28
CA ASN A 161 18.34 3.68 1.87
C ASN A 161 16.82 3.52 1.93
N TYR A 162 16.13 4.24 1.04
CA TYR A 162 14.67 4.27 0.95
C TYR A 162 14.25 3.65 -0.36
N PHE A 163 13.29 2.73 -0.33
CA PHE A 163 12.86 2.04 -1.53
C PHE A 163 11.36 1.74 -1.52
N THR A 164 10.84 1.50 -2.70
CA THR A 164 9.43 1.17 -2.90
C THR A 164 9.31 -0.23 -3.50
N LEU A 165 8.50 -1.07 -2.86
CA LEU A 165 8.15 -2.40 -3.38
C LEU A 165 6.89 -2.30 -4.23
N MET A 166 6.82 -3.03 -5.34
CA MET A 166 5.68 -3.05 -6.27
C MET A 166 4.86 -4.34 -6.10
N PRO A 167 3.98 -4.43 -5.11
CA PRO A 167 3.10 -5.58 -5.03
C PRO A 167 2.09 -5.55 -6.18
N CYS A 168 1.82 -6.73 -6.74
CA CYS A 168 0.67 -6.95 -7.60
C CYS A 168 -0.62 -7.05 -6.78
N ASN A 169 -1.72 -7.53 -7.40
CA ASN A 169 -2.97 -7.73 -6.68
C ASN A 169 -2.80 -8.78 -5.57
N MET A 170 -3.00 -8.34 -4.35
CA MET A 170 -2.92 -9.18 -3.16
C MET A 170 -4.31 -9.41 -2.58
N TYR A 171 -4.51 -10.53 -1.90
CA TYR A 171 -5.70 -10.86 -1.15
C TYR A 171 -5.33 -11.69 0.07
N GLY A 172 -6.17 -11.72 1.09
CA GLY A 172 -5.91 -12.53 2.27
C GLY A 172 -6.70 -12.11 3.52
N PRO A 173 -6.33 -12.64 4.69
CA PRO A 173 -6.95 -12.28 5.96
C PRO A 173 -6.84 -10.77 6.23
N TYR A 174 -7.92 -10.19 6.76
CA TYR A 174 -8.06 -8.75 7.05
C TYR A 174 -8.17 -7.86 5.80
N ASP A 175 -8.51 -8.46 4.64
CA ASP A 175 -8.86 -7.68 3.46
C ASP A 175 -10.23 -7.01 3.60
N ASN A 176 -10.54 -6.09 2.69
CA ASN A 176 -11.84 -5.45 2.62
C ASN A 176 -12.83 -6.35 1.84
N PHE A 177 -13.82 -6.89 2.54
CA PHE A 177 -14.88 -7.74 1.95
C PHE A 177 -16.20 -6.97 1.67
N ASP A 178 -16.21 -5.66 1.76
CA ASP A 178 -17.37 -4.86 1.38
C ASP A 178 -17.58 -4.89 -0.15
N ILE A 179 -18.78 -5.28 -0.61
CA ILE A 179 -19.05 -5.54 -2.03
C ILE A 179 -18.86 -4.29 -2.91
N LYS A 180 -19.08 -3.08 -2.36
CA LYS A 180 -19.01 -1.83 -3.12
C LYS A 180 -17.57 -1.29 -3.23
N SER A 181 -16.71 -1.62 -2.27
CA SER A 181 -15.36 -1.03 -2.16
C SER A 181 -14.23 -2.05 -2.22
N SER A 182 -14.53 -3.36 -2.19
CA SER A 182 -13.50 -4.41 -2.24
C SER A 182 -12.86 -4.56 -3.61
N HIS A 183 -11.68 -5.19 -3.59
CA HIS A 183 -11.08 -5.75 -4.80
C HIS A 183 -11.84 -6.99 -5.30
N PHE A 184 -11.50 -7.45 -6.50
CA PHE A 184 -12.24 -8.52 -7.19
C PHE A 184 -12.34 -9.82 -6.37
N ILE A 185 -11.19 -10.36 -5.92
CA ILE A 185 -11.18 -11.67 -5.20
C ILE A 185 -11.94 -11.60 -3.87
N PRO A 186 -11.71 -10.66 -2.95
CA PRO A 186 -12.50 -10.58 -1.72
C PRO A 186 -13.97 -10.31 -1.97
N GLY A 187 -14.31 -9.54 -3.01
CA GLY A 187 -15.71 -9.35 -3.44
C GLY A 187 -16.37 -10.65 -3.87
N LEU A 188 -15.68 -11.49 -4.66
CA LEU A 188 -16.18 -12.82 -5.04
C LEU A 188 -16.34 -13.74 -3.83
N ILE A 189 -15.35 -13.81 -2.95
CA ILE A 189 -15.41 -14.61 -1.72
C ILE A 189 -16.66 -14.22 -0.93
N LYS A 190 -16.90 -12.93 -0.75
CA LYS A 190 -18.09 -12.44 -0.03
C LYS A 190 -19.39 -12.82 -0.71
N LYS A 191 -19.47 -12.68 -2.04
CA LYS A 191 -20.67 -13.04 -2.82
C LYS A 191 -20.97 -14.52 -2.70
N PHE A 192 -20.00 -15.40 -2.95
CA PHE A 192 -20.19 -16.85 -2.87
C PHE A 192 -20.50 -17.32 -1.45
N TYR A 193 -19.80 -16.81 -0.45
CA TYR A 193 -20.09 -17.11 0.95
C TYR A 193 -21.54 -16.73 1.32
N THR A 194 -21.97 -15.54 0.90
CA THR A 194 -23.33 -15.05 1.19
C THR A 194 -24.40 -15.90 0.46
N ALA A 195 -24.13 -16.24 -0.80
CA ALA A 195 -25.04 -17.08 -1.59
C ALA A 195 -25.21 -18.47 -0.97
N ASN A 196 -24.10 -19.10 -0.57
CA ASN A 196 -24.14 -20.40 0.11
C ASN A 196 -24.94 -20.34 1.42
N ARG A 197 -24.70 -19.32 2.26
CA ARG A 197 -25.40 -19.11 3.53
C ARG A 197 -26.92 -18.88 3.36
N LYS A 198 -27.33 -18.30 2.24
CA LYS A 198 -28.72 -17.96 1.92
C LYS A 198 -29.40 -18.93 0.93
N ASN A 199 -28.75 -20.04 0.57
CA ASN A 199 -29.20 -21.00 -0.43
C ASN A 199 -29.56 -20.35 -1.78
N ILE A 200 -28.82 -19.30 -2.19
CA ILE A 200 -29.00 -18.63 -3.48
C ILE A 200 -28.25 -19.44 -4.53
N LYS A 201 -28.95 -19.92 -5.56
CA LYS A 201 -28.39 -20.80 -6.61
C LYS A 201 -27.44 -20.05 -7.59
N ASN A 202 -27.73 -18.79 -7.88
CA ASN A 202 -26.99 -17.99 -8.88
C ASN A 202 -26.32 -16.79 -8.23
N VAL A 203 -25.06 -16.53 -8.60
CA VAL A 203 -24.29 -15.37 -8.14
C VAL A 203 -23.93 -14.50 -9.33
N GLU A 204 -24.36 -13.24 -9.29
CA GLU A 204 -23.99 -12.26 -10.31
C GLU A 204 -22.53 -11.84 -10.15
N VAL A 205 -21.76 -12.04 -11.22
CA VAL A 205 -20.33 -11.64 -11.27
C VAL A 205 -20.16 -10.62 -12.37
N TRP A 206 -19.65 -9.44 -12.00
CA TRP A 206 -19.35 -8.39 -12.98
C TRP A 206 -17.99 -8.64 -13.61
N VAL A 207 -17.99 -9.07 -14.88
CA VAL A 207 -16.79 -9.30 -15.66
C VAL A 207 -16.82 -8.39 -16.90
N ARG A 208 -15.75 -7.67 -17.14
CA ARG A 208 -15.58 -6.94 -18.41
C ARG A 208 -15.12 -7.93 -19.46
N VAL A 209 -16.04 -8.44 -20.27
CA VAL A 209 -15.69 -9.24 -21.45
C VAL A 209 -15.12 -8.28 -22.51
N ARG A 210 -13.84 -8.46 -22.91
CA ARG A 210 -13.33 -7.83 -24.11
C ARG A 210 -14.01 -8.51 -25.29
N GLN A 211 -14.89 -7.80 -26.00
CA GLN A 211 -15.26 -8.23 -27.35
C GLN A 211 -13.98 -8.23 -28.18
N LYS A 212 -13.61 -9.38 -28.74
CA LYS A 212 -12.64 -9.42 -29.82
C LYS A 212 -13.31 -8.70 -30.99
N GLU A 213 -12.80 -7.55 -31.35
CA GLU A 213 -13.11 -6.95 -32.66
C GLU A 213 -12.72 -7.98 -33.70
N LYS A 214 -13.73 -8.34 -34.55
CA LYS A 214 -13.53 -9.25 -35.69
C LYS A 214 -12.73 -8.56 -36.79
#